data_77ba9b8df2d7da74fb7b88858ffddd9f
#
_entry.id   77ba9b8df2d7da74fb7b88858ffddd9f
#
_cell.length_a   1.000
_cell.length_b   1.000
_cell.length_c   1.000
_cell.angle_alpha   90.00
_cell.angle_beta   90.00
_cell.angle_gamma   90.00
#
_symmetry.space_group_name_H-M   'P 1'
#
loop_
_entity.id
_entity.type
_entity.pdbx_description
1 polymer ?
#
loop_
_entity_poly.entity_id
_entity_poly.type
_entity_poly.pdbx_seq_one_letter_code
_entity_poly.pdbx_strand_id
1 'polypeptide(L)'
;MTRPLIVIFTAIVLDAIGIGLIFPILPSLLKEVTHADNVAPYIGIMTALYAVMQFIFAPVLGALSDRLGRRPVLLISLGGAAINYLFLAFAPNLWMLFIGRAIASLTSANMSVASAYITDISPEDKRARRFGLFNAMFGIGFIIGPVLGGVLGDTWLRLPFIAAAVLNGFNLLLAFFILPESRAPSREKIDLAALNPLRPLRWVFSVKSLLSRHPHLLHLQRHRRRLWHRALWGSDTFQWNGLWIGLSLGAFGVCQALAQAFLPGPVVKLLGERATILTGIAGVCLALVVMAFATEGWMIFAIMAVFALGGIGTPALQSLATRQVDEDQQGQFQGVLTSAVSLASIVAPLAFSSFYFVVREQWPGAIWLTVVVIYAIAVPLVLGLRYGHSLPDAGPATSSSRG
;
A
#
# COMPACT_ATOMS: atom_id res chain seq x y z
N MET A 1 -8.66 -15.48 21.12
CA MET A 1 -8.35 -14.05 20.85
C MET A 1 -8.93 -13.22 21.99
N THR A 2 -8.19 -12.24 22.50
CA THR A 2 -8.72 -11.30 23.50
C THR A 2 -9.68 -10.31 22.85
N ARG A 3 -10.66 -9.79 23.61
CA ARG A 3 -11.63 -8.79 23.11
C ARG A 3 -10.98 -7.60 22.40
N PRO A 4 -9.89 -6.99 22.91
CA PRO A 4 -9.21 -5.90 22.20
C PRO A 4 -8.67 -6.27 20.83
N LEU A 5 -8.11 -7.48 20.66
CA LEU A 5 -7.62 -7.95 19.37
C LEU A 5 -8.73 -8.10 18.33
N ILE A 6 -9.90 -8.58 18.75
CA ILE A 6 -11.06 -8.71 17.84
C ILE A 6 -11.44 -7.31 17.33
N VAL A 7 -11.56 -6.34 18.22
CA VAL A 7 -11.91 -4.96 17.84
C VAL A 7 -10.89 -4.36 16.88
N ILE A 8 -9.59 -4.51 17.16
CA ILE A 8 -8.53 -3.99 16.28
C ILE A 8 -8.59 -4.66 14.89
N PHE A 9 -8.75 -5.98 14.84
CA PHE A 9 -8.83 -6.69 13.55
C PHE A 9 -10.10 -6.32 12.77
N THR A 10 -11.23 -6.17 13.45
CA THR A 10 -12.46 -5.66 12.82
C THR A 10 -12.24 -4.23 12.29
N ALA A 11 -11.59 -3.38 13.08
CA ALA A 11 -11.24 -2.02 12.65
C ALA A 11 -10.41 -2.02 11.35
N ILE A 12 -9.42 -2.89 11.27
CA ILE A 12 -8.54 -2.99 10.09
C ILE A 12 -9.29 -3.50 8.86
N VAL A 13 -10.15 -4.51 9.03
CA VAL A 13 -10.99 -5.00 7.92
C VAL A 13 -11.91 -3.91 7.41
N LEU A 14 -12.60 -3.20 8.30
CA LEU A 14 -13.53 -2.12 7.94
C LEU A 14 -12.82 -0.94 7.30
N ASP A 15 -11.64 -0.55 7.81
CA ASP A 15 -10.81 0.49 7.21
C ASP A 15 -10.34 0.09 5.81
N ALA A 16 -9.88 -1.14 5.63
CA ALA A 16 -9.46 -1.67 4.34
C ALA A 16 -10.63 -1.78 3.34
N ILE A 17 -11.83 -2.21 3.78
CA ILE A 17 -13.04 -2.19 2.97
C ILE A 17 -13.34 -0.75 2.53
N GLY A 18 -13.34 0.20 3.45
CA GLY A 18 -13.59 1.61 3.17
C GLY A 18 -12.62 2.19 2.14
N ILE A 19 -11.34 1.90 2.26
CA ILE A 19 -10.32 2.29 1.27
C ILE A 19 -10.64 1.65 -0.10
N GLY A 20 -10.96 0.36 -0.11
CA GLY A 20 -11.25 -0.40 -1.33
C GLY A 20 -12.51 0.08 -2.06
N LEU A 21 -13.57 0.44 -1.34
CA LEU A 21 -14.83 0.95 -1.88
C LEU A 21 -14.66 2.16 -2.81
N ILE A 22 -13.67 3.01 -2.53
CA ILE A 22 -13.43 4.25 -3.28
C ILE A 22 -12.96 3.96 -4.71
N PHE A 23 -12.13 2.92 -4.92
CA PHE A 23 -11.42 2.70 -6.18
C PHE A 23 -12.31 2.60 -7.42
N PRO A 24 -13.39 1.80 -7.46
CA PRO A 24 -14.25 1.70 -8.63
C PRO A 24 -15.12 2.94 -8.84
N ILE A 25 -15.40 3.73 -7.78
CA ILE A 25 -16.44 4.75 -7.78
C ILE A 25 -15.88 6.16 -7.98
N LEU A 26 -14.68 6.45 -7.49
CA LEU A 26 -14.12 7.82 -7.52
C LEU A 26 -14.06 8.43 -8.92
N PRO A 27 -13.71 7.70 -10.00
CA PRO A 27 -13.74 8.26 -11.34
C PRO A 27 -15.13 8.75 -11.75
N SER A 28 -16.18 7.96 -11.47
CA SER A 28 -17.57 8.31 -11.77
C SER A 28 -18.05 9.48 -10.91
N LEU A 29 -17.71 9.50 -9.63
CA LEU A 29 -18.02 10.63 -8.74
C LEU A 29 -17.35 11.92 -9.21
N LEU A 30 -16.10 11.86 -9.64
CA LEU A 30 -15.40 13.03 -10.16
C LEU A 30 -16.02 13.54 -11.46
N LYS A 31 -16.45 12.66 -12.37
CA LYS A 31 -17.19 13.04 -13.59
C LYS A 31 -18.49 13.76 -13.23
N GLU A 32 -19.28 13.23 -12.27
CA GLU A 32 -20.51 13.85 -11.81
C GLU A 32 -20.28 15.25 -11.23
N VAL A 33 -19.26 15.40 -10.38
CA VAL A 33 -19.01 16.65 -9.62
C VAL A 33 -18.31 17.71 -10.46
N THR A 34 -17.45 17.31 -11.42
CA THR A 34 -16.66 18.26 -12.23
C THR A 34 -17.25 18.51 -13.60
N HIS A 35 -18.20 17.66 -14.06
CA HIS A 35 -18.72 17.63 -15.43
C HIS A 35 -17.60 17.53 -16.49
N ALA A 36 -16.44 17.01 -16.12
CA ALA A 36 -15.30 16.86 -17.00
C ALA A 36 -15.22 15.43 -17.56
N ASP A 37 -14.98 15.29 -18.85
CA ASP A 37 -14.81 13.98 -19.51
C ASP A 37 -13.55 13.29 -19.04
N ASN A 38 -12.49 14.07 -18.78
CA ASN A 38 -11.22 13.55 -18.31
C ASN A 38 -10.93 13.91 -16.86
N VAL A 39 -11.10 12.94 -15.97
CA VAL A 39 -10.89 13.10 -14.52
C VAL A 39 -9.54 12.61 -14.02
N ALA A 40 -8.66 12.10 -14.91
CA ALA A 40 -7.35 11.57 -14.52
C ALA A 40 -6.49 12.58 -13.75
N PRO A 41 -6.39 13.87 -14.11
CA PRO A 41 -5.62 14.85 -13.34
C PRO A 41 -6.15 15.02 -11.92
N TYR A 42 -7.47 15.06 -11.75
CA TYR A 42 -8.08 15.22 -10.42
C TYR A 42 -7.80 14.02 -9.51
N ILE A 43 -7.83 12.79 -10.05
CA ILE A 43 -7.43 11.58 -9.33
C ILE A 43 -5.96 11.67 -8.90
N GLY A 44 -5.09 12.11 -9.81
CA GLY A 44 -3.67 12.29 -9.53
C GLY A 44 -3.44 13.27 -8.39
N ILE A 45 -4.06 14.45 -8.46
CA ILE A 45 -3.93 15.51 -7.44
C ILE A 45 -4.50 15.04 -6.10
N MET A 46 -5.70 14.42 -6.07
CA MET A 46 -6.31 13.90 -4.83
C MET A 46 -5.45 12.83 -4.16
N THR A 47 -4.85 11.95 -4.96
CA THR A 47 -3.99 10.88 -4.46
C THR A 47 -2.65 11.43 -3.94
N ALA A 48 -2.09 12.40 -4.65
CA ALA A 48 -0.86 13.08 -4.22
C ALA A 48 -1.09 13.91 -2.94
N LEU A 49 -2.21 14.65 -2.87
CA LEU A 49 -2.60 15.39 -1.67
C LEU A 49 -2.69 14.46 -0.46
N TYR A 50 -3.38 13.33 -0.61
CA TYR A 50 -3.47 12.32 0.45
C TYR A 50 -2.10 11.82 0.88
N ALA A 51 -1.21 11.50 -0.07
CA ALA A 51 0.12 10.99 0.22
C ALA A 51 1.04 12.04 0.88
N VAL A 52 0.97 13.29 0.45
CA VAL A 52 1.73 14.41 1.05
C VAL A 52 1.30 14.64 2.49
N MET A 53 0.00 14.76 2.71
CA MET A 53 -0.56 14.98 4.05
C MET A 53 -0.22 13.82 4.98
N GLN A 54 -0.38 12.57 4.50
CA GLN A 54 -0.01 11.38 5.28
C GLN A 54 1.50 11.36 5.61
N PHE A 55 2.36 11.72 4.66
CA PHE A 55 3.79 11.81 4.88
C PHE A 55 4.15 12.82 5.97
N ILE A 56 3.51 13.98 5.96
CA ILE A 56 3.75 15.05 6.95
C ILE A 56 3.20 14.67 8.33
N PHE A 57 1.97 14.15 8.40
CA PHE A 57 1.25 13.97 9.65
C PHE A 57 1.43 12.58 10.30
N ALA A 58 1.88 11.55 9.57
CA ALA A 58 2.10 10.24 10.15
C ALA A 58 3.09 10.24 11.35
N PRO A 59 4.25 10.92 11.29
CA PRO A 59 5.14 11.03 12.45
C PRO A 59 4.50 11.79 13.62
N VAL A 60 3.72 12.84 13.31
CA VAL A 60 3.02 13.64 14.33
C VAL A 60 1.98 12.79 15.07
N LEU A 61 1.17 12.04 14.32
CA LEU A 61 0.16 11.14 14.89
C LEU A 61 0.81 9.99 15.67
N GLY A 62 1.95 9.47 15.19
CA GLY A 62 2.75 8.49 15.92
C GLY A 62 3.20 9.02 17.29
N ALA A 63 3.87 10.17 17.30
CA ALA A 63 4.34 10.82 18.53
C ALA A 63 3.17 11.21 19.47
N LEU A 64 2.05 11.66 18.89
CA LEU A 64 0.85 11.97 19.66
C LEU A 64 0.27 10.71 20.31
N SER A 65 0.30 9.57 19.62
CA SER A 65 -0.16 8.29 20.18
C SER A 65 0.77 7.74 21.26
N ASP A 66 2.07 8.05 21.21
CA ASP A 66 3.00 7.73 22.29
C ASP A 66 2.75 8.58 23.54
N ARG A 67 2.32 9.83 23.36
CA ARG A 67 2.10 10.78 24.45
C ARG A 67 0.72 10.69 25.07
N LEU A 68 -0.34 10.66 24.25
CA LEU A 68 -1.73 10.66 24.73
C LEU A 68 -2.28 9.27 25.02
N GLY A 69 -1.58 8.23 24.57
CA GLY A 69 -2.06 6.86 24.51
C GLY A 69 -2.53 6.46 23.11
N ARG A 70 -2.63 5.16 22.86
CA ARG A 70 -3.01 4.61 21.55
C ARG A 70 -4.49 4.81 21.25
N ARG A 71 -5.35 4.59 22.26
CA ARG A 71 -6.80 4.64 22.11
C ARG A 71 -7.33 5.98 21.62
N PRO A 72 -6.99 7.15 22.19
CA PRO A 72 -7.51 8.44 21.73
C PRO A 72 -7.16 8.72 20.27
N VAL A 73 -5.92 8.40 19.85
CA VAL A 73 -5.48 8.66 18.47
C VAL A 73 -6.17 7.72 17.48
N LEU A 74 -6.42 6.45 17.85
CA LEU A 74 -7.23 5.54 17.04
C LEU A 74 -8.67 6.03 16.87
N LEU A 75 -9.29 6.52 17.95
CA LEU A 75 -10.65 7.06 17.89
C LEU A 75 -10.73 8.30 17.00
N ILE A 76 -9.77 9.23 17.10
CA ILE A 76 -9.67 10.39 16.21
C ILE A 76 -9.51 9.94 14.75
N SER A 77 -8.68 8.95 14.50
CA SER A 77 -8.45 8.43 13.15
C SER A 77 -9.71 7.78 12.55
N LEU A 78 -10.43 6.97 13.32
CA LEU A 78 -11.69 6.36 12.89
C LEU A 78 -12.78 7.41 12.65
N GLY A 79 -12.86 8.42 13.53
CA GLY A 79 -13.78 9.54 13.39
C GLY A 79 -13.48 10.37 12.14
N GLY A 80 -12.21 10.66 11.88
CA GLY A 80 -11.77 11.36 10.68
C GLY A 80 -12.06 10.58 9.39
N ALA A 81 -11.92 9.25 9.42
CA ALA A 81 -12.31 8.40 8.30
C ALA A 81 -13.83 8.47 8.05
N ALA A 82 -14.66 8.35 9.08
CA ALA A 82 -16.12 8.47 8.95
C ALA A 82 -16.52 9.83 8.36
N ILE A 83 -15.95 10.93 8.87
CA ILE A 83 -16.18 12.28 8.37
C ILE A 83 -15.77 12.40 6.89
N ASN A 84 -14.61 11.89 6.50
CA ASN A 84 -14.19 11.88 5.10
C ASN A 84 -15.21 11.20 4.19
N TYR A 85 -15.74 10.05 4.58
CA TYR A 85 -16.73 9.35 3.78
C TYR A 85 -18.04 10.12 3.66
N LEU A 86 -18.45 10.87 4.70
CA LEU A 86 -19.58 11.78 4.62
C LEU A 86 -19.30 12.93 3.62
N PHE A 87 -18.09 13.50 3.63
CA PHE A 87 -17.71 14.49 2.63
C PHE A 87 -17.77 13.91 1.20
N LEU A 88 -17.28 12.69 0.97
CA LEU A 88 -17.37 12.03 -0.32
C LEU A 88 -18.84 11.74 -0.74
N ALA A 89 -19.68 11.33 0.23
CA ALA A 89 -21.10 11.04 -0.04
C ALA A 89 -21.91 12.27 -0.42
N PHE A 90 -21.64 13.42 0.21
CA PHE A 90 -22.48 14.62 0.07
C PHE A 90 -21.78 15.79 -0.63
N ALA A 91 -20.59 15.58 -1.22
CA ALA A 91 -19.86 16.64 -1.91
C ALA A 91 -20.62 17.16 -3.14
N PRO A 92 -21.01 18.45 -3.17
CA PRO A 92 -21.60 19.08 -4.33
C PRO A 92 -20.55 19.58 -5.33
N ASN A 93 -19.29 19.69 -4.91
CA ASN A 93 -18.22 20.24 -5.70
C ASN A 93 -16.85 19.63 -5.35
N LEU A 94 -15.88 19.87 -6.24
CA LEU A 94 -14.52 19.35 -6.14
C LEU A 94 -13.79 19.78 -4.86
N TRP A 95 -13.99 21.01 -4.38
CA TRP A 95 -13.35 21.54 -3.19
C TRP A 95 -13.71 20.74 -1.94
N MET A 96 -14.99 20.34 -1.82
CA MET A 96 -15.45 19.54 -0.70
C MET A 96 -14.82 18.13 -0.71
N LEU A 97 -14.58 17.55 -1.90
CA LEU A 97 -13.82 16.30 -2.04
C LEU A 97 -12.37 16.45 -1.58
N PHE A 98 -11.71 17.56 -1.92
CA PHE A 98 -10.34 17.84 -1.46
C PHE A 98 -10.28 18.04 0.05
N ILE A 99 -11.22 18.77 0.63
CA ILE A 99 -11.30 18.98 2.09
C ILE A 99 -11.49 17.64 2.80
N GLY A 100 -12.43 16.81 2.34
CA GLY A 100 -12.63 15.47 2.89
C GLY A 100 -11.36 14.62 2.85
N ARG A 101 -10.63 14.63 1.70
CA ARG A 101 -9.36 13.91 1.56
C ARG A 101 -8.27 14.46 2.46
N ALA A 102 -8.20 15.77 2.67
CA ALA A 102 -7.26 16.39 3.60
C ALA A 102 -7.55 15.96 5.05
N ILE A 103 -8.81 15.99 5.47
CA ILE A 103 -9.23 15.51 6.81
C ILE A 103 -8.85 14.04 7.00
N ALA A 104 -9.16 13.16 6.01
CA ALA A 104 -8.79 11.76 6.07
C ALA A 104 -7.28 11.56 6.25
N SER A 105 -6.48 12.36 5.55
CA SER A 105 -5.03 12.25 5.60
C SER A 105 -4.44 12.73 6.91
N LEU A 106 -4.99 13.83 7.44
CA LEU A 106 -4.62 14.37 8.76
C LEU A 106 -4.90 13.37 9.90
N THR A 107 -5.90 12.54 9.74
CA THR A 107 -6.31 11.55 10.75
C THR A 107 -5.89 10.13 10.42
N SER A 108 -5.16 9.88 9.33
CA SER A 108 -4.83 8.53 8.83
C SER A 108 -3.70 7.86 9.60
N ALA A 109 -3.87 7.67 10.91
CA ALA A 109 -2.93 6.94 11.76
C ALA A 109 -3.35 5.48 12.03
N ASN A 110 -4.52 5.03 11.52
CA ASN A 110 -5.10 3.73 11.88
C ASN A 110 -4.10 2.58 11.79
N MET A 111 -3.38 2.44 10.67
CA MET A 111 -2.47 1.32 10.46
C MET A 111 -1.23 1.38 11.36
N SER A 112 -0.63 2.55 11.54
CA SER A 112 0.57 2.72 12.36
C SER A 112 0.26 2.59 13.84
N VAL A 113 -0.82 3.22 14.32
CA VAL A 113 -1.22 3.17 15.72
C VAL A 113 -1.81 1.80 16.07
N ALA A 114 -2.58 1.15 15.17
CA ALA A 114 -3.06 -0.22 15.37
C ALA A 114 -1.91 -1.22 15.44
N SER A 115 -0.86 -1.07 14.60
CA SER A 115 0.32 -1.92 14.68
C SER A 115 1.08 -1.73 16.00
N ALA A 116 1.23 -0.48 16.46
CA ALA A 116 1.81 -0.16 17.75
C ALA A 116 0.97 -0.73 18.92
N TYR A 117 -0.35 -0.60 18.86
CA TYR A 117 -1.27 -1.19 19.85
C TYR A 117 -1.12 -2.71 19.92
N ILE A 118 -1.04 -3.41 18.76
CA ILE A 118 -0.81 -4.86 18.70
C ILE A 118 0.54 -5.20 19.34
N THR A 119 1.57 -4.40 19.09
CA THR A 119 2.90 -4.59 19.70
C THR A 119 2.82 -4.50 21.23
N ASP A 120 2.15 -3.46 21.73
CA ASP A 120 2.02 -3.20 23.17
C ASP A 120 1.30 -4.35 23.93
N ILE A 121 0.25 -4.93 23.33
CA ILE A 121 -0.56 -6.01 23.96
C ILE A 121 -0.08 -7.42 23.62
N SER A 122 0.99 -7.58 22.82
CA SER A 122 1.43 -8.88 22.32
C SER A 122 2.68 -9.37 23.03
N PRO A 123 2.66 -10.57 23.66
CA PRO A 123 3.87 -11.27 24.04
C PRO A 123 4.78 -11.50 22.83
N GLU A 124 6.08 -11.52 23.03
CA GLU A 124 7.08 -11.60 21.94
C GLU A 124 6.87 -12.84 21.06
N ASP A 125 6.60 -13.98 21.67
CA ASP A 125 6.37 -15.27 21.00
C ASP A 125 5.15 -15.26 20.05
N LYS A 126 4.15 -14.37 20.28
CA LYS A 126 2.91 -14.28 19.50
C LYS A 126 2.87 -13.08 18.56
N ARG A 127 3.85 -12.18 18.65
CA ARG A 127 3.87 -10.90 17.91
C ARG A 127 3.87 -11.14 16.40
N ALA A 128 4.74 -12.00 15.89
CA ALA A 128 4.83 -12.33 14.46
C ALA A 128 3.51 -12.90 13.92
N ARG A 129 2.87 -13.83 14.66
CA ARG A 129 1.57 -14.40 14.26
C ARG A 129 0.47 -13.34 14.23
N ARG A 130 0.44 -12.40 15.18
CA ARG A 130 -0.57 -11.33 15.24
C ARG A 130 -0.39 -10.32 14.10
N PHE A 131 0.84 -9.99 13.71
CA PHE A 131 1.11 -9.18 12.53
C PHE A 131 0.75 -9.89 11.22
N GLY A 132 0.98 -11.20 11.14
CA GLY A 132 0.49 -12.00 10.01
C GLY A 132 -1.02 -11.91 9.86
N LEU A 133 -1.77 -12.04 10.97
CA LEU A 133 -3.21 -11.91 10.98
C LEU A 133 -3.68 -10.48 10.64
N PHE A 134 -2.99 -9.45 11.14
CA PHE A 134 -3.20 -8.05 10.79
C PHE A 134 -3.14 -7.81 9.27
N ASN A 135 -2.09 -8.30 8.63
CA ASN A 135 -1.92 -8.16 7.19
C ASN A 135 -2.98 -8.97 6.40
N ALA A 136 -3.33 -10.15 6.89
CA ALA A 136 -4.38 -10.97 6.29
C ALA A 136 -5.75 -10.28 6.36
N MET A 137 -6.12 -9.71 7.50
CA MET A 137 -7.35 -8.95 7.69
C MET A 137 -7.42 -7.72 6.78
N PHE A 138 -6.32 -6.98 6.67
CA PHE A 138 -6.23 -5.87 5.71
C PHE A 138 -6.42 -6.36 4.26
N GLY A 139 -5.77 -7.47 3.88
CA GLY A 139 -5.90 -8.06 2.56
C GLY A 139 -7.34 -8.48 2.24
N ILE A 140 -8.03 -9.14 3.17
CA ILE A 140 -9.43 -9.53 3.02
C ILE A 140 -10.32 -8.30 2.81
N GLY A 141 -10.19 -7.28 3.64
CA GLY A 141 -10.96 -6.04 3.50
C GLY A 141 -10.69 -5.35 2.16
N PHE A 142 -9.44 -5.34 1.72
CA PHE A 142 -9.03 -4.73 0.45
C PHE A 142 -9.50 -5.52 -0.80
N ILE A 143 -9.82 -6.81 -0.68
CA ILE A 143 -10.45 -7.62 -1.73
C ILE A 143 -11.96 -7.35 -1.76
N ILE A 144 -12.61 -7.36 -0.61
CA ILE A 144 -14.07 -7.18 -0.49
C ILE A 144 -14.47 -5.75 -0.87
N GLY A 145 -13.67 -4.75 -0.48
CA GLY A 145 -13.99 -3.33 -0.67
C GLY A 145 -14.35 -2.95 -2.11
N PRO A 146 -13.49 -3.19 -3.11
CA PRO A 146 -13.80 -2.83 -4.49
C PRO A 146 -15.03 -3.53 -5.07
N VAL A 147 -15.26 -4.79 -4.69
CA VAL A 147 -16.46 -5.54 -5.11
C VAL A 147 -17.73 -4.90 -4.54
N LEU A 148 -17.75 -4.64 -3.23
CA LEU A 148 -18.86 -3.93 -2.61
C LEU A 148 -19.05 -2.53 -3.18
N GLY A 149 -17.95 -1.80 -3.43
CA GLY A 149 -17.97 -0.49 -4.05
C GLY A 149 -18.63 -0.51 -5.42
N GLY A 150 -18.25 -1.48 -6.27
CA GLY A 150 -18.85 -1.67 -7.58
C GLY A 150 -20.34 -1.98 -7.52
N VAL A 151 -20.73 -2.99 -6.72
CA VAL A 151 -22.13 -3.41 -6.57
C VAL A 151 -23.01 -2.26 -6.05
N LEU A 152 -22.60 -1.61 -4.98
CA LEU A 152 -23.37 -0.50 -4.40
C LEU A 152 -23.36 0.74 -5.31
N GLY A 153 -22.24 1.01 -5.97
CA GLY A 153 -22.09 2.17 -6.85
C GLY A 153 -22.91 2.10 -8.13
N ASP A 154 -23.16 0.89 -8.64
CA ASP A 154 -24.04 0.68 -9.81
C ASP A 154 -25.52 0.92 -9.47
N THR A 155 -25.93 0.77 -8.20
CA THR A 155 -27.31 1.09 -7.78
C THR A 155 -27.48 2.59 -7.52
N TRP A 156 -26.54 3.18 -6.80
CA TRP A 156 -26.49 4.61 -6.53
C TRP A 156 -25.05 5.03 -6.24
N LEU A 157 -24.51 5.94 -7.05
CA LEU A 157 -23.10 6.33 -7.06
C LEU A 157 -22.55 6.74 -5.67
N ARG A 158 -23.39 7.30 -4.81
CA ARG A 158 -22.99 7.80 -3.48
C ARG A 158 -23.19 6.77 -2.35
N LEU A 159 -23.92 5.68 -2.62
CA LEU A 159 -24.22 4.64 -1.63
C LEU A 159 -22.97 3.99 -1.02
N PRO A 160 -21.90 3.67 -1.77
CA PRO A 160 -20.68 3.12 -1.21
C PRO A 160 -20.05 4.00 -0.13
N PHE A 161 -20.07 5.32 -0.32
CA PHE A 161 -19.50 6.27 0.64
C PHE A 161 -20.35 6.38 1.91
N ILE A 162 -21.67 6.32 1.79
CA ILE A 162 -22.58 6.26 2.95
C ILE A 162 -22.34 4.96 3.72
N ALA A 163 -22.26 3.83 3.02
CA ALA A 163 -21.97 2.54 3.64
C ALA A 163 -20.61 2.57 4.37
N ALA A 164 -19.57 3.13 3.75
CA ALA A 164 -18.26 3.30 4.38
C ALA A 164 -18.30 4.23 5.61
N ALA A 165 -19.08 5.33 5.55
CA ALA A 165 -19.27 6.23 6.69
C ALA A 165 -19.95 5.51 7.87
N VAL A 166 -21.01 4.76 7.60
CA VAL A 166 -21.74 3.98 8.62
C VAL A 166 -20.83 2.91 9.22
N LEU A 167 -20.10 2.15 8.40
CA LEU A 167 -19.18 1.12 8.86
C LEU A 167 -18.07 1.70 9.74
N ASN A 168 -17.47 2.82 9.33
CA ASN A 168 -16.43 3.50 10.13
C ASN A 168 -17.01 4.14 11.39
N GLY A 169 -18.22 4.70 11.33
CA GLY A 169 -18.93 5.21 12.50
C GLY A 169 -19.25 4.10 13.50
N PHE A 170 -19.73 2.95 13.03
CA PHE A 170 -19.94 1.77 13.87
C PHE A 170 -18.65 1.28 14.49
N ASN A 171 -17.57 1.24 13.71
CA ASN A 171 -16.24 0.85 14.18
C ASN A 171 -15.71 1.83 15.25
N LEU A 172 -15.93 3.13 15.08
CA LEU A 172 -15.62 4.16 16.07
C LEU A 172 -16.37 3.90 17.39
N LEU A 173 -17.67 3.63 17.32
CA LEU A 173 -18.48 3.30 18.52
C LEU A 173 -17.99 2.01 19.18
N LEU A 174 -17.71 0.96 18.39
CA LEU A 174 -17.19 -0.29 18.91
C LEU A 174 -15.85 -0.08 19.62
N ALA A 175 -14.93 0.66 19.00
CA ALA A 175 -13.64 0.99 19.60
C ALA A 175 -13.80 1.86 20.85
N PHE A 176 -14.74 2.82 20.85
CA PHE A 176 -14.99 3.69 22.00
C PHE A 176 -15.42 2.90 23.23
N PHE A 177 -16.32 1.92 23.08
CA PHE A 177 -16.85 1.16 24.22
C PHE A 177 -15.98 -0.04 24.63
N ILE A 178 -15.26 -0.66 23.70
CA ILE A 178 -14.61 -1.95 23.96
C ILE A 178 -13.09 -1.85 24.01
N LEU A 179 -12.47 -0.85 23.35
CA LEU A 179 -11.02 -0.78 23.25
C LEU A 179 -10.42 -0.16 24.53
N PRO A 180 -9.68 -0.92 25.36
CA PRO A 180 -8.96 -0.35 26.48
C PRO A 180 -7.72 0.42 25.98
N GLU A 181 -7.15 1.25 26.84
CA GLU A 181 -5.85 1.87 26.57
C GLU A 181 -4.75 0.81 26.69
N SER A 182 -3.83 0.76 25.71
CA SER A 182 -2.71 -0.19 25.71
C SER A 182 -1.43 0.36 26.32
N ARG A 183 -1.31 1.69 26.36
CA ARG A 183 -0.13 2.39 26.86
C ARG A 183 -0.54 3.59 27.70
N ALA A 184 -0.04 3.66 28.92
CA ALA A 184 -0.25 4.83 29.77
C ALA A 184 0.32 6.10 29.09
N PRO A 185 -0.41 7.24 29.17
CA PRO A 185 0.08 8.50 28.63
C PRO A 185 1.45 8.87 29.19
N SER A 186 2.40 9.22 28.32
CA SER A 186 3.73 9.68 28.74
C SER A 186 3.72 11.18 28.99
N ARG A 187 4.39 11.61 30.06
CA ARG A 187 4.62 13.04 30.34
C ARG A 187 5.87 13.59 29.66
N GLU A 188 6.60 12.77 28.93
CA GLU A 188 7.80 13.20 28.21
C GLU A 188 7.46 14.23 27.14
N LYS A 189 8.34 15.19 26.96
CA LYS A 189 8.22 16.19 25.88
C LYS A 189 8.37 15.49 24.53
N ILE A 190 7.51 15.84 23.57
CA ILE A 190 7.66 15.36 22.20
C ILE A 190 8.98 15.88 21.67
N ASP A 191 9.86 14.98 21.23
CA ASP A 191 11.07 15.37 20.50
C ASP A 191 10.66 15.96 19.13
N LEU A 192 10.79 17.27 18.99
CA LEU A 192 10.48 17.98 17.74
C LEU A 192 11.32 17.47 16.56
N ALA A 193 12.51 16.90 16.83
CA ALA A 193 13.33 16.31 15.78
C ALA A 193 12.73 15.01 15.24
N ALA A 194 11.98 14.26 16.08
CA ALA A 194 11.26 13.06 15.66
C ALA A 194 10.02 13.39 14.79
N LEU A 195 9.48 14.59 14.89
CA LEU A 195 8.34 15.07 14.07
C LEU A 195 8.75 15.45 12.64
N ASN A 196 10.07 15.58 12.36
CA ASN A 196 10.54 16.02 11.06
C ASN A 196 10.48 14.87 10.03
N PRO A 197 9.51 14.85 9.09
CA PRO A 197 9.36 13.78 8.10
C PRO A 197 10.50 13.77 7.08
N LEU A 198 11.30 14.84 7.01
CA LEU A 198 12.45 14.96 6.11
C LEU A 198 13.74 14.37 6.71
N ARG A 199 13.77 14.08 8.01
CA ARG A 199 14.96 13.51 8.67
C ARG A 199 15.44 12.21 8.02
N PRO A 200 14.58 11.22 7.74
CA PRO A 200 14.96 10.03 6.99
C PRO A 200 15.43 10.35 5.57
N LEU A 201 14.79 11.32 4.88
CA LEU A 201 15.20 11.74 3.53
C LEU A 201 16.56 12.43 3.51
N ARG A 202 16.86 13.30 4.48
CA ARG A 202 18.20 13.93 4.58
C ARG A 202 19.30 12.91 4.71
N TRP A 203 19.07 11.84 5.47
CA TRP A 203 20.01 10.73 5.60
C TRP A 203 20.19 10.00 4.25
N VAL A 204 19.12 9.76 3.47
CA VAL A 204 19.21 9.20 2.11
C VAL A 204 20.15 10.03 1.22
N PHE A 205 20.02 11.35 1.25
CA PHE A 205 20.87 12.25 0.45
C PHE A 205 22.28 12.42 1.01
N SER A 206 22.50 12.20 2.32
CA SER A 206 23.83 12.24 2.93
C SER A 206 24.66 10.99 2.65
N VAL A 207 24.01 9.84 2.43
CA VAL A 207 24.69 8.57 2.13
C VAL A 207 24.78 8.37 0.61
N LYS A 208 25.55 9.23 -0.07
CA LYS A 208 25.84 9.10 -1.52
C LYS A 208 26.32 7.69 -1.91
N SER A 209 27.00 6.96 -1.01
CA SER A 209 27.52 5.62 -1.29
C SER A 209 26.43 4.53 -1.39
N LEU A 210 25.33 4.67 -0.66
CA LEU A 210 24.20 3.71 -0.73
C LEU A 210 23.38 3.87 -2.00
N LEU A 211 23.14 5.11 -2.46
CA LEU A 211 22.45 5.39 -3.71
C LEU A 211 23.26 4.93 -4.94
N SER A 212 24.57 5.06 -4.91
CA SER A 212 25.45 4.61 -5.99
C SER A 212 25.64 3.09 -6.03
N ARG A 213 25.52 2.41 -4.87
CA ARG A 213 25.64 0.94 -4.77
C ARG A 213 24.32 0.20 -4.91
N HIS A 214 23.17 0.84 -4.58
CA HIS A 214 21.87 0.16 -4.51
C HIS A 214 20.70 0.98 -5.08
N PRO A 215 20.72 1.40 -6.34
CA PRO A 215 19.62 2.18 -6.96
C PRO A 215 18.30 1.40 -7.07
N HIS A 216 18.31 0.08 -6.81
CA HIS A 216 17.17 -0.83 -7.00
C HIS A 216 16.15 -0.79 -5.86
N LEU A 217 16.50 -0.24 -4.71
CA LEU A 217 15.61 -0.22 -3.53
C LEU A 217 14.34 0.63 -3.75
N LEU A 218 14.38 1.54 -4.71
CA LEU A 218 13.24 2.40 -5.08
C LEU A 218 12.11 1.64 -5.81
N HIS A 219 12.35 0.40 -6.28
CA HIS A 219 11.38 -0.36 -7.08
C HIS A 219 10.39 -1.20 -6.28
N LEU A 220 10.68 -1.47 -5.01
CA LEU A 220 9.99 -2.50 -4.22
C LEU A 220 8.51 -2.27 -3.97
N GLN A 221 7.99 -1.05 -4.05
CA GLN A 221 6.62 -0.76 -3.61
C GLN A 221 5.70 -0.08 -4.64
N ARG A 222 6.01 -0.13 -5.92
CA ARG A 222 5.15 0.43 -6.98
C ARG A 222 3.83 -0.32 -7.19
N HIS A 223 3.61 -1.46 -6.51
CA HIS A 223 2.46 -2.33 -6.74
C HIS A 223 1.11 -1.75 -6.30
N ARG A 224 1.06 -1.01 -5.20
CA ARG A 224 -0.19 -0.48 -4.63
C ARG A 224 -0.87 0.62 -5.47
N ARG A 225 -0.17 1.23 -6.44
CA ARG A 225 -0.61 2.48 -7.08
C ARG A 225 -1.32 2.31 -8.40
N ARG A 226 -1.34 1.11 -8.96
CA ARG A 226 -1.91 0.83 -10.29
C ARG A 226 -3.43 0.72 -10.30
N LEU A 227 -4.09 0.72 -9.14
CA LEU A 227 -5.52 0.46 -9.01
C LEU A 227 -6.38 1.57 -9.62
N TRP A 228 -6.00 2.84 -9.42
CA TRP A 228 -6.73 3.98 -9.97
C TRP A 228 -6.71 4.01 -11.50
N HIS A 229 -5.56 3.71 -12.11
CA HIS A 229 -5.44 3.68 -13.56
C HIS A 229 -6.19 2.51 -14.17
N ARG A 230 -6.34 1.40 -13.46
CA ARG A 230 -7.18 0.28 -13.88
C ARG A 230 -8.66 0.66 -13.92
N ALA A 231 -9.15 1.41 -12.95
CA ALA A 231 -10.55 1.85 -12.93
C ALA A 231 -10.87 2.73 -14.15
N LEU A 232 -10.05 3.77 -14.40
CA LEU A 232 -10.22 4.64 -15.57
C LEU A 232 -10.03 3.89 -16.88
N TRP A 233 -8.94 3.13 -17.01
CA TRP A 233 -8.64 2.38 -18.21
C TRP A 233 -9.69 1.32 -18.55
N GLY A 234 -10.20 0.60 -17.54
CA GLY A 234 -11.27 -0.37 -17.73
C GLY A 234 -12.57 0.28 -18.20
N SER A 235 -12.92 1.45 -17.66
CA SER A 235 -14.06 2.23 -18.12
C SER A 235 -13.86 2.77 -19.54
N ASP A 236 -12.66 3.29 -19.85
CA ASP A 236 -12.38 3.91 -21.16
C ASP A 236 -12.23 2.85 -22.28
N THR A 237 -11.64 1.68 -21.97
CA THR A 237 -11.34 0.64 -22.98
C THR A 237 -12.46 -0.36 -23.17
N PHE A 238 -13.10 -0.82 -22.08
CA PHE A 238 -14.10 -1.91 -22.12
C PHE A 238 -15.51 -1.43 -21.77
N GLN A 239 -15.69 -0.14 -21.53
CA GLN A 239 -16.96 0.42 -21.03
C GLN A 239 -17.47 -0.26 -19.75
N TRP A 240 -16.52 -0.67 -18.88
CA TRP A 240 -16.84 -1.35 -17.64
C TRP A 240 -17.57 -0.42 -16.67
N ASN A 241 -18.67 -0.92 -16.10
CA ASN A 241 -19.33 -0.30 -14.97
C ASN A 241 -18.57 -0.57 -13.65
N GLY A 242 -19.05 -0.01 -12.55
CA GLY A 242 -18.42 -0.14 -11.23
C GLY A 242 -18.27 -1.60 -10.78
N LEU A 243 -19.24 -2.46 -11.09
CA LEU A 243 -19.21 -3.88 -10.76
C LEU A 243 -18.03 -4.60 -11.44
N TRP A 244 -17.85 -4.46 -12.74
CA TRP A 244 -16.76 -5.10 -13.47
C TRP A 244 -15.39 -4.59 -13.03
N ILE A 245 -15.26 -3.29 -12.75
CA ILE A 245 -14.06 -2.70 -12.16
C ILE A 245 -13.80 -3.32 -10.78
N GLY A 246 -14.82 -3.37 -9.92
CA GLY A 246 -14.74 -3.96 -8.59
C GLY A 246 -14.35 -5.43 -8.61
N LEU A 247 -14.97 -6.24 -9.49
CA LEU A 247 -14.65 -7.65 -9.68
C LEU A 247 -13.22 -7.85 -10.15
N SER A 248 -12.74 -7.01 -11.10
CA SER A 248 -11.35 -7.10 -11.59
C SER A 248 -10.32 -6.82 -10.51
N LEU A 249 -10.59 -5.82 -9.65
CA LEU A 249 -9.73 -5.51 -8.51
C LEU A 249 -9.77 -6.60 -7.44
N GLY A 250 -10.96 -7.14 -7.15
CA GLY A 250 -11.14 -8.25 -6.22
C GLY A 250 -10.44 -9.52 -6.68
N ALA A 251 -10.64 -9.92 -7.94
CA ALA A 251 -9.99 -11.08 -8.56
C ALA A 251 -8.46 -10.94 -8.53
N PHE A 252 -7.93 -9.75 -8.85
CA PHE A 252 -6.50 -9.48 -8.71
C PHE A 252 -6.04 -9.65 -7.26
N GLY A 253 -6.78 -9.12 -6.29
CA GLY A 253 -6.47 -9.26 -4.87
C GLY A 253 -6.40 -10.71 -4.42
N VAL A 254 -7.35 -11.55 -4.86
CA VAL A 254 -7.36 -13.00 -4.58
C VAL A 254 -6.14 -13.69 -5.21
N CYS A 255 -5.89 -13.46 -6.50
CA CYS A 255 -4.72 -14.03 -7.19
C CYS A 255 -3.42 -13.62 -6.51
N GLN A 256 -3.30 -12.35 -6.11
CA GLN A 256 -2.13 -11.82 -5.41
C GLN A 256 -1.93 -12.45 -4.03
N ALA A 257 -3.02 -12.62 -3.27
CA ALA A 257 -2.97 -13.27 -1.95
C ALA A 257 -2.54 -14.74 -2.07
N LEU A 258 -3.11 -15.48 -3.01
CA LEU A 258 -2.74 -16.87 -3.28
C LEU A 258 -1.29 -16.99 -3.76
N ALA A 259 -0.89 -16.15 -4.70
CA ALA A 259 0.49 -16.14 -5.20
C ALA A 259 1.50 -15.87 -4.07
N GLN A 260 1.24 -14.87 -3.23
CA GLN A 260 2.14 -14.53 -2.11
C GLN A 260 2.15 -15.58 -0.99
N ALA A 261 1.02 -16.25 -0.75
CA ALA A 261 0.94 -17.28 0.29
C ALA A 261 1.68 -18.58 -0.09
N PHE A 262 1.60 -18.98 -1.35
CA PHE A 262 2.02 -20.33 -1.76
C PHE A 262 3.26 -20.38 -2.65
N LEU A 263 3.58 -19.32 -3.41
CA LEU A 263 4.63 -19.38 -4.43
C LEU A 263 6.04 -19.00 -3.96
N PRO A 264 6.29 -17.99 -3.09
CA PRO A 264 7.65 -17.52 -2.81
C PRO A 264 8.56 -18.63 -2.28
N GLY A 265 8.09 -19.42 -1.31
CA GLY A 265 8.88 -20.48 -0.70
C GLY A 265 9.35 -21.55 -1.71
N PRO A 266 8.44 -22.23 -2.42
CA PRO A 266 8.81 -23.22 -3.45
C PRO A 266 9.65 -22.63 -4.59
N VAL A 267 9.28 -21.43 -5.09
CA VAL A 267 9.98 -20.83 -6.24
C VAL A 267 11.40 -20.41 -5.86
N VAL A 268 11.61 -19.83 -4.68
CA VAL A 268 12.95 -19.49 -4.19
C VAL A 268 13.80 -20.74 -3.98
N LYS A 269 13.22 -21.84 -3.48
CA LYS A 269 13.94 -23.12 -3.31
C LYS A 269 14.36 -23.73 -4.64
N LEU A 270 13.55 -23.60 -5.68
CA LEU A 270 13.80 -24.21 -7.01
C LEU A 270 14.73 -23.36 -7.88
N LEU A 271 14.50 -22.04 -7.91
CA LEU A 271 15.18 -21.14 -8.84
C LEU A 271 16.24 -20.26 -8.17
N GLY A 272 16.23 -20.17 -6.84
CA GLY A 272 17.03 -19.22 -6.09
C GLY A 272 16.40 -17.81 -6.08
N GLU A 273 16.88 -16.94 -5.19
CA GLU A 273 16.30 -15.61 -4.95
C GLU A 273 16.35 -14.72 -6.21
N ARG A 274 17.47 -14.73 -6.93
CA ARG A 274 17.67 -13.88 -8.13
C ARG A 274 16.72 -14.26 -9.27
N ALA A 275 16.65 -15.54 -9.61
CA ALA A 275 15.77 -16.02 -10.68
C ALA A 275 14.29 -15.82 -10.29
N THR A 276 13.94 -15.95 -9.01
CA THR A 276 12.60 -15.65 -8.50
C THR A 276 12.22 -14.18 -8.73
N ILE A 277 13.12 -13.23 -8.47
CA ILE A 277 12.88 -11.81 -8.75
C ILE A 277 12.69 -11.57 -10.24
N LEU A 278 13.55 -12.13 -11.09
CA LEU A 278 13.47 -11.98 -12.54
C LEU A 278 12.19 -12.62 -13.11
N THR A 279 11.79 -13.78 -12.62
CA THR A 279 10.53 -14.44 -12.99
C THR A 279 9.34 -13.58 -12.61
N GLY A 280 9.35 -12.99 -11.43
CA GLY A 280 8.31 -12.04 -10.99
C GLY A 280 8.25 -10.81 -11.91
N ILE A 281 9.39 -10.22 -12.26
CA ILE A 281 9.45 -9.07 -13.20
C ILE A 281 8.94 -9.48 -14.59
N ALA A 282 9.38 -10.63 -15.11
CA ALA A 282 8.95 -11.12 -16.41
C ALA A 282 7.43 -11.36 -16.46
N GLY A 283 6.86 -11.99 -15.43
CA GLY A 283 5.42 -12.20 -15.31
C GLY A 283 4.63 -10.89 -15.31
N VAL A 284 5.09 -9.89 -14.54
CA VAL A 284 4.45 -8.56 -14.55
C VAL A 284 4.57 -7.90 -15.92
N CYS A 285 5.74 -7.91 -16.53
CA CYS A 285 5.94 -7.30 -17.85
C CYS A 285 5.05 -7.95 -18.90
N LEU A 286 5.00 -9.29 -18.95
CA LEU A 286 4.11 -10.03 -19.84
C LEU A 286 2.65 -9.63 -19.63
N ALA A 287 2.18 -9.61 -18.38
CA ALA A 287 0.81 -9.23 -18.07
C ALA A 287 0.51 -7.77 -18.48
N LEU A 288 1.44 -6.85 -18.27
CA LEU A 288 1.26 -5.45 -18.64
C LEU A 288 1.25 -5.26 -20.17
N VAL A 289 2.05 -6.02 -20.89
CA VAL A 289 2.01 -6.02 -22.36
C VAL A 289 0.66 -6.54 -22.86
N VAL A 290 0.16 -7.67 -22.33
CA VAL A 290 -1.17 -8.18 -22.68
C VAL A 290 -2.25 -7.14 -22.34
N MET A 291 -2.18 -6.50 -21.17
CA MET A 291 -3.12 -5.42 -20.80
C MET A 291 -3.05 -4.22 -21.74
N ALA A 292 -1.87 -3.85 -22.27
CA ALA A 292 -1.73 -2.72 -23.17
C ALA A 292 -2.46 -2.95 -24.52
N PHE A 293 -2.52 -4.20 -24.97
CA PHE A 293 -3.13 -4.61 -26.24
C PHE A 293 -4.48 -5.32 -26.06
N ALA A 294 -4.99 -5.42 -24.84
CA ALA A 294 -6.26 -6.09 -24.59
C ALA A 294 -7.44 -5.34 -25.23
N THR A 295 -8.22 -6.05 -26.03
CA THR A 295 -9.43 -5.55 -26.68
C THR A 295 -10.69 -6.02 -25.96
N GLU A 296 -10.61 -7.13 -25.23
CA GLU A 296 -11.75 -7.74 -24.56
C GLU A 296 -11.53 -7.83 -23.05
N GLY A 297 -12.55 -7.54 -22.25
CA GLY A 297 -12.46 -7.49 -20.81
C GLY A 297 -12.06 -8.83 -20.15
N TRP A 298 -12.45 -9.98 -20.72
CA TRP A 298 -12.08 -11.30 -20.19
C TRP A 298 -10.57 -11.56 -20.21
N MET A 299 -9.83 -10.95 -21.17
CA MET A 299 -8.38 -11.08 -21.25
C MET A 299 -7.69 -10.61 -19.96
N ILE A 300 -8.29 -9.62 -19.30
CA ILE A 300 -7.76 -9.07 -18.04
C ILE A 300 -7.86 -10.10 -16.92
N PHE A 301 -9.00 -10.81 -16.83
CA PHE A 301 -9.16 -11.87 -15.84
C PHE A 301 -8.22 -13.06 -16.12
N ALA A 302 -8.06 -13.46 -17.37
CA ALA A 302 -7.16 -14.55 -17.75
C ALA A 302 -5.70 -14.28 -17.38
N ILE A 303 -5.22 -13.03 -17.57
CA ILE A 303 -3.81 -12.67 -17.31
C ILE A 303 -3.55 -12.35 -15.82
N MET A 304 -4.57 -12.21 -14.97
CA MET A 304 -4.40 -11.80 -13.56
C MET A 304 -3.51 -12.73 -12.76
N ALA A 305 -3.60 -14.03 -12.99
CA ALA A 305 -2.75 -15.00 -12.31
C ALA A 305 -1.26 -14.77 -12.65
N VAL A 306 -0.95 -14.51 -13.92
CA VAL A 306 0.41 -14.18 -14.37
C VAL A 306 0.86 -12.83 -13.78
N PHE A 307 -0.05 -11.85 -13.73
CA PHE A 307 0.25 -10.55 -13.12
C PHE A 307 0.55 -10.67 -11.62
N ALA A 308 -0.13 -11.57 -10.91
CA ALA A 308 0.09 -11.84 -9.50
C ALA A 308 1.47 -12.46 -9.21
N LEU A 309 2.09 -13.14 -10.19
CA LEU A 309 3.46 -13.62 -10.05
C LEU A 309 4.46 -12.50 -9.75
N GLY A 310 4.17 -11.27 -10.16
CA GLY A 310 5.00 -10.12 -9.78
C GLY A 310 5.16 -9.91 -8.29
N GLY A 311 4.22 -10.41 -7.48
CA GLY A 311 4.28 -10.34 -6.03
C GLY A 311 5.33 -11.23 -5.39
N ILE A 312 5.78 -12.31 -6.06
CA ILE A 312 6.75 -13.26 -5.50
C ILE A 312 8.17 -12.68 -5.38
N GLY A 313 8.51 -11.73 -6.25
CA GLY A 313 9.83 -11.09 -6.23
C GLY A 313 10.05 -10.16 -5.03
N THR A 314 8.99 -9.61 -4.46
CA THR A 314 9.09 -8.63 -3.37
C THR A 314 9.72 -9.19 -2.09
N PRO A 315 9.28 -10.35 -1.55
CA PRO A 315 9.91 -10.95 -0.38
C PRO A 315 11.37 -11.37 -0.65
N ALA A 316 11.65 -11.92 -1.84
CA ALA A 316 13.00 -12.33 -2.22
C ALA A 316 13.96 -11.11 -2.29
N LEU A 317 13.51 -10.01 -2.88
CA LEU A 317 14.29 -8.78 -2.96
C LEU A 317 14.51 -8.16 -1.57
N GLN A 318 13.50 -8.20 -0.70
CA GLN A 318 13.62 -7.71 0.68
C GLN A 318 14.60 -8.56 1.49
N SER A 319 14.57 -9.89 1.33
CA SER A 319 15.54 -10.82 1.93
C SER A 319 16.96 -10.51 1.48
N LEU A 320 17.19 -10.36 0.18
CA LEU A 320 18.50 -10.00 -0.37
C LEU A 320 19.01 -8.66 0.15
N ALA A 321 18.14 -7.67 0.20
CA ALA A 321 18.51 -6.33 0.61
C ALA A 321 18.87 -6.26 2.10
N THR A 322 18.14 -6.97 2.96
CA THR A 322 18.42 -7.02 4.40
C THR A 322 19.72 -7.76 4.73
N ARG A 323 20.12 -8.76 3.94
CA ARG A 323 21.41 -9.48 4.13
C ARG A 323 22.63 -8.64 3.76
N GLN A 324 22.47 -7.55 3.01
CA GLN A 324 23.57 -6.68 2.60
C GLN A 324 23.80 -5.51 3.55
N VAL A 325 23.02 -5.43 4.61
CA VAL A 325 23.06 -4.34 5.58
C VAL A 325 23.38 -4.93 6.95
N ASP A 326 24.36 -4.35 7.64
CA ASP A 326 24.76 -4.75 8.98
C ASP A 326 23.59 -4.62 9.96
N GLU A 327 23.55 -5.46 10.99
CA GLU A 327 22.44 -5.54 11.93
C GLU A 327 22.14 -4.21 12.62
N ASP A 328 23.15 -3.43 12.94
CA ASP A 328 23.05 -2.10 13.56
C ASP A 328 22.47 -1.04 12.61
N GLN A 329 22.53 -1.24 11.28
CA GLN A 329 22.04 -0.32 10.25
C GLN A 329 20.67 -0.72 9.66
N GLN A 330 20.13 -1.87 10.01
CA GLN A 330 18.86 -2.37 9.47
C GLN A 330 17.70 -1.40 9.74
N GLY A 331 17.64 -0.77 10.90
CA GLY A 331 16.63 0.24 11.21
C GLY A 331 16.70 1.47 10.30
N GLN A 332 17.91 1.95 10.04
CA GLN A 332 18.13 3.07 9.10
C GLN A 332 17.75 2.67 7.67
N PHE A 333 18.11 1.47 7.25
CA PHE A 333 17.76 0.93 5.94
C PHE A 333 16.24 0.85 5.73
N GLN A 334 15.48 0.33 6.70
CA GLN A 334 14.02 0.30 6.65
C GLN A 334 13.42 1.72 6.61
N GLY A 335 14.02 2.66 7.32
CA GLY A 335 13.64 4.08 7.27
C GLY A 335 13.82 4.67 5.86
N VAL A 336 14.92 4.36 5.18
CA VAL A 336 15.17 4.77 3.79
C VAL A 336 14.13 4.19 2.84
N LEU A 337 13.86 2.89 2.95
CA LEU A 337 12.85 2.21 2.12
C LEU A 337 11.48 2.87 2.29
N THR A 338 11.07 3.11 3.53
CA THR A 338 9.79 3.75 3.84
C THR A 338 9.71 5.17 3.28
N SER A 339 10.78 5.95 3.40
CA SER A 339 10.84 7.31 2.85
C SER A 339 10.80 7.34 1.33
N ALA A 340 11.54 6.43 0.67
CA ALA A 340 11.52 6.29 -0.78
C ALA A 340 10.13 5.90 -1.30
N VAL A 341 9.46 4.98 -0.59
CA VAL A 341 8.08 4.60 -0.86
C VAL A 341 7.12 5.77 -0.71
N SER A 342 7.27 6.56 0.34
CA SER A 342 6.43 7.74 0.59
C SER A 342 6.62 8.78 -0.51
N LEU A 343 7.85 9.10 -0.88
CA LEU A 343 8.15 10.03 -1.98
C LEU A 343 7.58 9.53 -3.31
N ALA A 344 7.82 8.27 -3.64
CA ALA A 344 7.22 7.67 -4.81
C ALA A 344 5.68 7.69 -4.73
N SER A 345 5.04 7.67 -3.54
CA SER A 345 3.58 7.77 -3.33
C SER A 345 3.01 9.13 -3.69
N ILE A 346 3.84 10.16 -3.62
CA ILE A 346 3.48 11.52 -4.01
C ILE A 346 3.65 11.69 -5.53
N VAL A 347 4.83 11.33 -6.05
CA VAL A 347 5.21 11.63 -7.44
C VAL A 347 4.51 10.73 -8.46
N ALA A 348 4.42 9.42 -8.18
CA ALA A 348 3.91 8.47 -9.17
C ALA A 348 2.44 8.71 -9.59
N PRO A 349 1.47 9.01 -8.70
CA PRO A 349 0.10 9.29 -9.13
C PRO A 349 0.01 10.49 -10.07
N LEU A 350 0.78 11.55 -9.78
CA LEU A 350 0.81 12.74 -10.63
C LEU A 350 1.40 12.41 -12.00
N ALA A 351 2.56 11.76 -12.04
CA ALA A 351 3.22 11.39 -13.29
C ALA A 351 2.34 10.47 -14.15
N PHE A 352 1.77 9.41 -13.55
CA PHE A 352 0.92 8.47 -14.27
C PHE A 352 -0.39 9.10 -14.71
N SER A 353 -1.05 9.89 -13.87
CA SER A 353 -2.30 10.57 -14.24
C SER A 353 -2.07 11.58 -15.35
N SER A 354 -0.98 12.36 -15.29
CA SER A 354 -0.63 13.31 -16.36
C SER A 354 -0.33 12.60 -17.67
N PHE A 355 0.41 11.49 -17.62
CA PHE A 355 0.69 10.70 -18.82
C PHE A 355 -0.59 10.08 -19.38
N TYR A 356 -1.43 9.49 -18.52
CA TYR A 356 -2.71 8.91 -18.95
C TYR A 356 -3.64 9.97 -19.55
N PHE A 357 -3.64 11.19 -19.03
CA PHE A 357 -4.39 12.32 -19.60
C PHE A 357 -4.02 12.57 -21.06
N VAL A 358 -2.75 12.47 -21.40
CA VAL A 358 -2.26 12.70 -22.78
C VAL A 358 -2.59 11.54 -23.72
N VAL A 359 -2.45 10.29 -23.25
CA VAL A 359 -2.50 9.11 -24.14
C VAL A 359 -3.89 8.49 -24.27
N ARG A 360 -4.83 8.78 -23.36
CA ARG A 360 -6.11 8.05 -23.25
C ARG A 360 -6.99 8.14 -24.50
N GLU A 361 -6.95 9.26 -25.23
CA GLU A 361 -7.78 9.45 -26.43
C GLU A 361 -7.24 8.66 -27.63
N GLN A 362 -5.94 8.49 -27.72
CA GLN A 362 -5.28 7.78 -28.84
C GLN A 362 -5.12 6.30 -28.53
N TRP A 363 -4.56 5.99 -27.38
CA TRP A 363 -4.30 4.61 -26.95
C TRP A 363 -4.24 4.49 -25.42
N PRO A 364 -5.37 4.21 -24.76
CA PRO A 364 -5.40 4.08 -23.29
C PRO A 364 -4.45 3.03 -22.73
N GLY A 365 -4.15 1.98 -23.50
CA GLY A 365 -3.24 0.90 -23.14
C GLY A 365 -1.77 1.32 -23.00
N ALA A 366 -1.35 2.44 -23.62
CA ALA A 366 0.03 2.94 -23.56
C ALA A 366 0.54 3.14 -22.13
N ILE A 367 -0.35 3.44 -21.18
CA ILE A 367 -0.01 3.58 -19.75
C ILE A 367 0.67 2.33 -19.20
N TRP A 368 0.29 1.14 -19.64
CA TRP A 368 0.88 -0.10 -19.18
C TRP A 368 2.29 -0.33 -19.70
N LEU A 369 2.56 0.11 -20.94
CA LEU A 369 3.91 0.02 -21.52
C LEU A 369 4.91 0.93 -20.82
N THR A 370 4.50 2.10 -20.31
CA THR A 370 5.41 2.94 -19.51
C THR A 370 5.90 2.21 -18.27
N VAL A 371 5.03 1.40 -17.67
CA VAL A 371 5.40 0.57 -16.51
C VAL A 371 6.37 -0.54 -16.93
N VAL A 372 6.18 -1.16 -18.11
CA VAL A 372 7.11 -2.16 -18.66
C VAL A 372 8.51 -1.55 -18.87
N VAL A 373 8.60 -0.34 -19.43
CA VAL A 373 9.87 0.37 -19.60
C VAL A 373 10.57 0.60 -18.25
N ILE A 374 9.82 0.98 -17.22
CA ILE A 374 10.37 1.16 -15.88
C ILE A 374 10.93 -0.15 -15.32
N TYR A 375 10.24 -1.28 -15.54
CA TYR A 375 10.76 -2.60 -15.14
C TYR A 375 11.97 -3.01 -15.97
N ALA A 376 11.97 -2.76 -17.28
CA ALA A 376 13.11 -3.05 -18.14
C ALA A 376 14.38 -2.32 -17.68
N ILE A 377 14.27 -1.05 -17.24
CA ILE A 377 15.39 -0.30 -16.63
C ILE A 377 15.84 -0.94 -15.31
N ALA A 378 14.94 -1.58 -14.57
CA ALA A 378 15.28 -2.22 -13.30
C ALA A 378 16.01 -3.58 -13.47
N VAL A 379 15.78 -4.28 -14.57
CA VAL A 379 16.40 -5.61 -14.82
C VAL A 379 17.93 -5.59 -14.77
N PRO A 380 18.66 -4.70 -15.50
CA PRO A 380 20.11 -4.62 -15.42
C PRO A 380 20.62 -4.37 -14.00
N LEU A 381 19.86 -3.59 -13.22
CA LEU A 381 20.20 -3.30 -11.83
C LEU A 381 20.11 -4.56 -10.96
N VAL A 382 19.07 -5.38 -11.14
CA VAL A 382 18.93 -6.68 -10.46
C VAL A 382 20.03 -7.64 -10.91
N LEU A 383 20.38 -7.65 -12.20
CA LEU A 383 21.45 -8.48 -12.75
C LEU A 383 22.83 -8.07 -12.21
N GLY A 384 23.07 -6.80 -11.95
CA GLY A 384 24.31 -6.24 -11.41
C GLY A 384 24.53 -6.46 -9.91
N LEU A 385 23.54 -6.98 -9.19
CA LEU A 385 23.70 -7.32 -7.77
C LEU A 385 24.77 -8.42 -7.60
N ARG A 386 25.93 -8.06 -7.08
CA ARG A 386 26.95 -9.05 -6.70
C ARG A 386 26.53 -9.65 -5.35
N TYR A 387 26.34 -10.95 -5.31
CA TYR A 387 26.21 -11.69 -4.06
C TYR A 387 27.55 -11.60 -3.33
N GLY A 388 27.59 -10.99 -2.15
CA GLY A 388 28.71 -11.16 -1.25
C GLY A 388 28.93 -12.67 -1.05
N HIS A 389 30.14 -13.13 -1.22
CA HIS A 389 30.52 -14.51 -0.95
C HIS A 389 30.02 -14.85 0.44
N SER A 390 29.31 -15.97 0.57
CA SER A 390 29.18 -16.67 1.86
C SER A 390 30.54 -16.63 2.55
N LEU A 391 30.58 -16.11 3.76
CA LEU A 391 31.76 -16.24 4.61
C LEU A 391 32.24 -17.71 4.51
N PRO A 392 33.52 -17.98 4.26
CA PRO A 392 34.00 -19.34 4.26
C PRO A 392 33.59 -19.96 5.57
N ASP A 393 33.00 -21.17 5.51
CA ASP A 393 32.69 -21.97 6.69
C ASP A 393 33.87 -21.88 7.65
N ALA A 394 33.62 -21.33 8.83
CA ALA A 394 34.57 -21.43 9.93
C ALA A 394 34.75 -22.93 10.19
N GLY A 395 35.81 -23.48 9.67
CA GLY A 395 36.16 -24.88 9.86
C GLY A 395 36.07 -25.22 11.33
N PRO A 396 35.82 -26.48 11.69
CA PRO A 396 35.61 -26.90 13.07
C PRO A 396 36.85 -26.48 13.92
N ALA A 397 36.55 -25.71 14.97
CA ALA A 397 37.55 -25.31 15.94
C ALA A 397 38.28 -26.57 16.43
N THR A 398 39.51 -26.75 16.00
CA THR A 398 40.38 -27.78 16.53
C THR A 398 40.58 -27.49 18.00
N SER A 399 39.95 -28.30 18.84
CA SER A 399 40.23 -28.35 20.27
C SER A 399 41.70 -28.79 20.46
N SER A 400 42.61 -27.82 20.65
CA SER A 400 43.93 -28.12 21.16
C SER A 400 43.82 -28.35 22.66
N SER A 401 43.70 -29.61 23.04
CA SER A 401 44.11 -30.11 24.34
C SER A 401 45.58 -29.78 24.53
N ARG A 402 45.93 -28.98 25.51
CA ARG A 402 47.20 -29.00 26.22
C ARG A 402 46.89 -29.04 27.70
N GLY A 403 47.26 -30.04 28.31
CA GLY A 403 47.89 -30.67 29.37
C GLY A 403 48.37 -29.85 30.55
#